data_bbc4cfd8416177eb96d93e32cfb8a838
#
_entry.id   bbc4cfd8416177eb96d93e32cfb8a838
#
_cell.length_a   1.000
_cell.length_b   1.000
_cell.length_c   1.000
_cell.angle_alpha   90.00
_cell.angle_beta   90.00
_cell.angle_gamma   90.00
#
_symmetry.space_group_name_H-M   'P 1'
#
loop_
_entity.id
_entity.type
_entity.pdbx_description
1 polymer ?
#
loop_
_entity_poly.entity_id
_entity_poly.type
_entity_poly.pdbx_seq_one_letter_code
_entity_poly.pdbx_strand_id
1 'polypeptide(L)'
;MKSIVIAITGASAMQLGERSVQLLLQNNKKVDLILSKGAYEVAKSERNMNIPVEPITQADYWRDKLKAESGKLTCYRWNDHSASIASGSHKTKGMVIVPCSMGTLGRIASGFSLDL
;
A
#
# COMPACT_ATOMS: atom_id res chain seq x y z
N MET A 1 3.69 18.81 2.45
CA MET A 1 2.40 18.12 2.20
C MET A 1 2.36 16.84 3.00
N LYS A 2 1.28 16.61 3.74
CA LYS A 2 1.09 15.37 4.48
C LYS A 2 0.70 14.25 3.53
N SER A 3 1.21 13.06 3.77
CA SER A 3 0.88 11.90 2.94
C SER A 3 -0.39 11.20 3.43
N ILE A 4 -0.98 10.41 2.52
CA ILE A 4 -2.05 9.48 2.84
C ILE A 4 -1.45 8.09 2.72
N VAL A 5 -1.55 7.29 3.77
CA VAL A 5 -1.05 5.93 3.76
C VAL A 5 -2.14 5.00 3.24
N ILE A 6 -1.81 4.26 2.19
CA ILE A 6 -2.70 3.22 1.65
C ILE A 6 -2.03 1.88 1.89
N ALA A 7 -2.73 1.01 2.59
CA ALA A 7 -2.29 -0.36 2.81
C ALA A 7 -3.20 -1.30 2.04
N ILE A 8 -2.62 -2.16 1.20
CA ILE A 8 -3.35 -3.17 0.45
C ILE A 8 -3.00 -4.53 1.04
N THR A 9 -4.01 -5.24 1.51
CA THR A 9 -3.81 -6.57 2.11
C THR A 9 -4.35 -7.66 1.20
N GLY A 10 -4.05 -8.92 1.53
CA GLY A 10 -4.35 -10.06 0.68
C GLY A 10 -5.80 -10.51 0.73
N ALA A 11 -6.70 -9.65 0.32
CA ALA A 11 -8.12 -9.97 0.21
C ALA A 11 -8.58 -9.79 -1.23
N SER A 12 -9.73 -10.34 -1.57
CA SER A 12 -10.34 -10.15 -2.89
C SER A 12 -10.58 -8.67 -3.14
N ALA A 13 -10.65 -8.28 -4.41
CA ALA A 13 -10.92 -6.91 -4.82
C ALA A 13 -9.76 -5.93 -4.52
N MET A 14 -8.52 -6.38 -4.71
CA MET A 14 -7.35 -5.51 -4.63
C MET A 14 -7.46 -4.32 -5.56
N GLN A 15 -8.28 -4.41 -6.61
CA GLN A 15 -8.53 -3.33 -7.55
C GLN A 15 -9.06 -2.07 -6.87
N LEU A 16 -9.76 -2.21 -5.75
CA LEU A 16 -10.24 -1.06 -4.98
C LEU A 16 -9.08 -0.26 -4.41
N GLY A 17 -8.06 -0.95 -3.89
CA GLY A 17 -6.84 -0.30 -3.40
C GLY A 17 -6.08 0.39 -4.53
N GLU A 18 -5.92 -0.31 -5.66
CA GLU A 18 -5.24 0.25 -6.83
C GLU A 18 -5.96 1.50 -7.35
N ARG A 19 -7.28 1.45 -7.43
CA ARG A 19 -8.08 2.60 -7.88
C ARG A 19 -7.96 3.77 -6.91
N SER A 20 -7.91 3.49 -5.62
CA SER A 20 -7.72 4.53 -4.60
C SER A 20 -6.38 5.25 -4.78
N VAL A 21 -5.31 4.49 -4.99
CA VAL A 21 -3.99 5.06 -5.26
C VAL A 21 -4.03 5.91 -6.52
N GLN A 22 -4.62 5.38 -7.60
CA GLN A 22 -4.72 6.08 -8.87
C GLN A 22 -5.44 7.42 -8.72
N LEU A 23 -6.59 7.44 -8.06
CA LEU A 23 -7.37 8.66 -7.87
C LEU A 23 -6.63 9.70 -7.04
N LEU A 24 -5.94 9.27 -5.98
CA LEU A 24 -5.18 10.18 -5.15
C LEU A 24 -4.02 10.79 -5.93
N LEU A 25 -3.30 9.99 -6.70
CA LEU A 25 -2.19 10.49 -7.50
C LEU A 25 -2.69 11.45 -8.59
N GLN A 26 -3.81 11.12 -9.24
CA GLN A 26 -4.40 11.99 -10.26
C GLN A 26 -4.84 13.33 -9.68
N ASN A 27 -5.13 13.39 -8.40
CA ASN A 27 -5.47 14.61 -7.68
C ASN A 27 -4.25 15.25 -7.02
N ASN A 28 -3.06 14.89 -7.47
CA ASN A 28 -1.79 15.46 -7.04
C ASN A 28 -1.54 15.29 -5.54
N LYS A 29 -1.96 14.18 -4.96
CA LYS A 29 -1.74 13.89 -3.54
C LYS A 29 -0.46 13.11 -3.34
N LYS A 30 0.04 13.12 -2.11
CA LYS A 30 1.19 12.33 -1.71
C LYS A 30 0.69 11.03 -1.08
N VAL A 31 1.10 9.90 -1.64
CA VAL A 31 0.66 8.57 -1.21
C VAL A 31 1.86 7.76 -0.74
N ASP A 32 1.72 7.17 0.45
CA ASP A 32 2.65 6.14 0.95
C ASP A 32 1.94 4.80 0.84
N LEU A 33 2.47 3.90 0.02
CA LEU A 33 1.84 2.63 -0.30
C LEU A 33 2.57 1.47 0.33
N ILE A 34 1.81 0.60 1.00
CA ILE A 34 2.33 -0.64 1.60
C ILE A 34 1.44 -1.79 1.13
N LEU A 35 2.06 -2.84 0.59
CA LEU A 35 1.37 -4.09 0.33
C LEU A 35 1.78 -5.09 1.40
N SER A 36 0.82 -5.82 1.96
CA SER A 36 1.12 -6.92 2.87
C SER A 36 1.73 -8.08 2.07
N LYS A 37 2.40 -8.99 2.76
CA LYS A 37 2.94 -10.19 2.12
C LYS A 37 1.84 -10.96 1.40
N GLY A 38 0.66 -11.09 2.04
CA GLY A 38 -0.49 -11.74 1.44
C GLY A 38 -0.99 -11.06 0.17
N ALA A 39 -0.83 -9.75 0.06
CA ALA A 39 -1.22 -9.03 -1.16
C ALA A 39 -0.40 -9.46 -2.36
N TYR A 40 0.91 -9.66 -2.19
CA TYR A 40 1.76 -10.17 -3.28
C TYR A 40 1.34 -11.57 -3.70
N GLU A 41 1.01 -12.42 -2.73
CA GLU A 41 0.59 -13.80 -3.00
C GLU A 41 -0.74 -13.84 -3.76
N VAL A 42 -1.71 -13.03 -3.34
CA VAL A 42 -3.02 -12.95 -4.01
C VAL A 42 -2.87 -12.39 -5.42
N ALA A 43 -2.07 -11.35 -5.60
CA ALA A 43 -1.84 -10.76 -6.92
C ALA A 43 -1.25 -11.79 -7.88
N LYS A 44 -0.30 -12.59 -7.43
CA LYS A 44 0.32 -13.62 -8.26
C LYS A 44 -0.64 -14.75 -8.58
N SER A 45 -1.36 -15.28 -7.58
CA SER A 45 -2.21 -16.45 -7.75
C SER A 45 -3.53 -16.15 -8.46
N GLU A 46 -4.15 -15.02 -8.18
CA GLU A 46 -5.47 -14.69 -8.73
C GLU A 46 -5.43 -13.80 -9.97
N ARG A 47 -4.41 -12.95 -10.10
CA ARG A 47 -4.34 -11.97 -11.18
C ARG A 47 -3.10 -12.11 -12.06
N ASN A 48 -2.28 -13.11 -11.80
CA ASN A 48 -1.03 -13.37 -12.52
C ASN A 48 -0.14 -12.11 -12.60
N MET A 49 -0.09 -11.36 -11.52
CA MET A 49 0.71 -10.14 -11.43
C MET A 49 1.97 -10.40 -10.63
N ASN A 50 3.12 -10.01 -11.17
CA ASN A 50 4.41 -10.10 -10.49
C ASN A 50 4.80 -8.69 -10.04
N ILE A 51 4.33 -8.28 -8.86
CA ILE A 51 4.58 -6.95 -8.34
C ILE A 51 6.00 -6.90 -7.75
N PRO A 52 6.84 -5.95 -8.18
CA PRO A 52 8.18 -5.81 -7.60
C PRO A 52 8.11 -5.50 -6.10
N VAL A 53 8.98 -6.10 -5.31
CA VAL A 53 9.02 -5.87 -3.87
C VAL A 53 9.92 -4.70 -3.51
N GLU A 54 10.96 -4.43 -4.33
CA GLU A 54 11.86 -3.32 -4.10
C GLU A 54 11.12 -2.00 -4.24
N PRO A 55 11.17 -1.10 -3.23
CA PRO A 55 10.30 0.08 -3.19
C PRO A 55 10.35 1.00 -4.41
N ILE A 56 11.54 1.34 -4.89
CA ILE A 56 11.67 2.25 -6.04
C ILE A 56 11.15 1.58 -7.32
N THR A 57 11.49 0.32 -7.52
CA THR A 57 11.01 -0.45 -8.68
C THR A 57 9.50 -0.61 -8.62
N GLN A 58 8.96 -0.83 -7.44
CA GLN A 58 7.50 -0.94 -7.28
C GLN A 58 6.79 0.38 -7.59
N ALA A 59 7.36 1.50 -7.18
CA ALA A 59 6.77 2.81 -7.48
C ALA A 59 6.68 3.02 -9.00
N ASP A 60 7.73 2.69 -9.74
CA ASP A 60 7.73 2.79 -11.19
C ASP A 60 6.71 1.85 -11.81
N TYR A 61 6.59 0.63 -11.28
CA TYR A 61 5.61 -0.35 -11.73
C TYR A 61 4.18 0.20 -11.62
N TRP A 62 3.83 0.79 -10.46
CA TRP A 62 2.49 1.34 -10.28
C TRP A 62 2.24 2.58 -11.12
N ARG A 63 3.24 3.44 -11.27
CA ARG A 63 3.12 4.60 -12.14
C ARG A 63 2.75 4.19 -13.57
N ASP A 64 3.42 3.17 -14.08
CA ASP A 64 3.16 2.67 -15.43
C ASP A 64 1.80 1.98 -15.51
N LYS A 65 1.50 1.09 -14.57
CA LYS A 65 0.27 0.30 -14.58
C LYS A 65 -0.98 1.17 -14.40
N LEU A 66 -0.92 2.15 -13.52
CA LEU A 66 -2.04 3.04 -13.22
C LEU A 66 -2.08 4.27 -14.12
N LYS A 67 -1.06 4.45 -14.94
CA LYS A 67 -0.91 5.62 -15.82
C LYS A 67 -1.08 6.92 -15.04
N ALA A 68 -0.42 6.99 -13.89
CA ALA A 68 -0.50 8.13 -12.99
C ALA A 68 0.84 8.87 -12.98
N GLU A 69 0.87 10.04 -13.58
CA GLU A 69 2.09 10.84 -13.72
C GLU A 69 2.20 11.97 -12.69
N SER A 70 1.07 12.36 -12.10
CA SER A 70 1.04 13.41 -11.10
C SER A 70 1.10 12.83 -9.68
N GLY A 71 1.16 13.70 -8.68
CA GLY A 71 1.25 13.28 -7.29
C GLY A 71 2.62 12.74 -6.94
N LYS A 72 2.73 12.22 -5.73
CA LYS A 72 3.97 11.62 -5.25
C LYS A 72 3.67 10.25 -4.67
N LEU A 73 4.39 9.22 -5.12
CA LEU A 73 4.20 7.85 -4.67
C LEU A 73 5.49 7.32 -4.05
N THR A 74 5.41 6.88 -2.80
CA THR A 74 6.49 6.19 -2.12
C THR A 74 5.97 4.82 -1.69
N CYS A 75 6.70 3.76 -2.04
CA CYS A 75 6.33 2.41 -1.66
C CYS A 75 7.23 1.91 -0.54
N TYR A 76 6.69 1.00 0.29
CA TYR A 76 7.42 0.44 1.42
C TYR A 76 7.22 -1.06 1.45
N ARG A 77 8.19 -1.77 2.00
CA ARG A 77 8.07 -3.20 2.25
C ARG A 77 7.25 -3.44 3.50
N TRP A 78 6.48 -4.55 3.53
CA TRP A 78 5.67 -4.89 4.70
C TRP A 78 6.50 -5.13 5.95
N ASN A 79 7.76 -5.53 5.80
CA ASN A 79 8.64 -5.88 6.91
C ASN A 79 9.69 -4.80 7.22
N ASP A 80 9.53 -3.60 6.68
CA ASP A 80 10.45 -2.50 6.94
C ASP A 80 10.01 -1.70 8.17
N HIS A 81 10.33 -2.21 9.36
CA HIS A 81 9.97 -1.55 10.61
C HIS A 81 10.78 -0.29 10.89
N SER A 82 11.83 -0.04 10.10
CA SER A 82 12.62 1.18 10.21
C SER A 82 12.08 2.30 9.33
N ALA A 83 11.08 2.03 8.50
CA ALA A 83 10.49 3.04 7.63
C ALA A 83 9.89 4.17 8.46
N SER A 84 9.95 5.40 7.93
CA SER A 84 9.43 6.58 8.63
C SER A 84 7.96 6.46 8.99
N ILE A 85 7.16 5.79 8.17
CA ILE A 85 5.72 5.62 8.43
C ILE A 85 5.42 4.71 9.61
N ALA A 86 6.40 3.91 10.06
CA ALA A 86 6.26 3.08 11.25
C ALA A 86 6.44 3.90 12.53
N SER A 87 6.97 5.12 12.41
CA SER A 87 7.20 6.01 13.53
C SER A 87 6.02 6.95 13.74
N GLY A 88 5.67 7.18 14.99
CA GLY A 88 4.64 8.16 15.33
C GLY A 88 5.00 9.59 14.95
N SER A 89 6.25 9.86 14.58
CA SER A 89 6.68 11.19 14.16
C SER A 89 6.41 11.46 12.68
N HIS A 90 6.12 10.45 11.88
CA HIS A 90 5.79 10.63 10.48
C HIS A 90 4.40 11.26 10.34
N LYS A 91 4.33 12.40 9.69
CA LYS A 91 3.07 13.13 9.56
C LYS A 91 2.27 12.65 8.36
N THR A 92 1.08 12.13 8.63
CA THR A 92 0.15 11.68 7.59
C THR A 92 -1.23 12.30 7.82
N LYS A 93 -2.05 12.33 6.76
CA LYS A 93 -3.46 12.71 6.89
C LYS A 93 -4.29 11.57 7.44
N GLY A 94 -3.81 10.35 7.31
CA GLY A 94 -4.51 9.17 7.76
C GLY A 94 -4.05 7.95 7.01
N MET A 95 -4.61 6.81 7.38
CA MET A 95 -4.30 5.52 6.77
C MET A 95 -5.60 4.84 6.35
N VAL A 96 -5.60 4.28 5.14
CA VAL A 96 -6.73 3.52 4.62
C VAL A 96 -6.23 2.12 4.28
N ILE A 97 -6.93 1.10 4.73
CA ILE A 97 -6.63 -0.30 4.42
C ILE A 97 -7.68 -0.80 3.43
N VAL A 98 -7.30 -0.97 2.16
CA VAL A 98 -8.23 -1.28 1.07
C VAL A 98 -7.59 -2.26 0.09
N PRO A 99 -8.04 -3.51 0.01
CA PRO A 99 -8.96 -4.17 0.91
C PRO A 99 -8.28 -4.61 2.21
N CYS A 100 -9.08 -4.92 3.22
CA CYS A 100 -8.56 -5.45 4.47
C CYS A 100 -8.91 -6.93 4.59
N SER A 101 -7.91 -7.80 4.72
CA SER A 101 -8.16 -9.22 4.92
C SER A 101 -8.68 -9.47 6.34
N MET A 102 -9.36 -10.59 6.53
CA MET A 102 -9.87 -10.95 7.86
C MET A 102 -8.75 -11.11 8.88
N GLY A 103 -7.62 -11.68 8.47
CA GLY A 103 -6.47 -11.80 9.36
C GLY A 103 -5.89 -10.45 9.76
N THR A 104 -5.80 -9.50 8.83
CA THR A 104 -5.33 -8.15 9.12
C THR A 104 -6.30 -7.43 10.05
N LEU A 105 -7.60 -7.56 9.79
CA LEU A 105 -8.62 -6.96 10.64
C LEU A 105 -8.53 -7.50 12.07
N GLY A 106 -8.35 -8.80 12.21
CA GLY A 106 -8.21 -9.44 13.53
C GLY A 106 -6.97 -8.93 14.27
N ARG A 107 -5.84 -8.77 13.59
CA ARG A 107 -4.61 -8.24 14.18
C ARG A 107 -4.78 -6.80 14.65
N ILE A 108 -5.44 -5.98 13.85
CA ILE A 108 -5.72 -4.58 14.22
C ILE A 108 -6.61 -4.53 15.46
N ALA A 109 -7.68 -5.31 15.47
CA ALA A 109 -8.63 -5.34 16.56
C ALA A 109 -8.00 -5.82 17.88
N SER A 110 -7.05 -6.76 17.81
CA SER A 110 -6.38 -7.30 18.99
C SER A 110 -5.16 -6.48 19.41
N GLY A 111 -4.76 -5.50 18.63
CA GLY A 111 -3.55 -4.72 18.88
C GLY A 111 -2.25 -5.46 18.56
N PHE A 112 -2.33 -6.58 17.86
CA PHE A 112 -1.18 -7.40 17.51
C PHE A 112 -0.66 -7.03 16.13
N SER A 113 0.63 -6.73 16.02
CA SER A 113 1.24 -6.35 14.76
C SER A 113 2.53 -7.13 14.51
N LEU A 114 2.59 -7.84 13.36
CA LEU A 114 3.80 -8.51 12.89
C LEU A 114 4.46 -7.73 11.75
N ASP A 115 3.72 -6.86 11.09
CA ASP A 115 4.14 -6.11 9.91
C ASP A 115 4.13 -4.61 10.17
N LEU A 116 4.65 -3.88 9.19
CA LEU A 116 4.62 -2.42 9.17
C LEU A 116 3.19 -1.88 9.19
#